data_f739ecb336b1e62d4634225cd5a882a1
#
_entry.id   f739ecb336b1e62d4634225cd5a882a1
#
_cell.length_a   1.000
_cell.length_b   1.000
_cell.length_c   1.000
_cell.angle_alpha   90.00
_cell.angle_beta   90.00
_cell.angle_gamma   90.00
#
_symmetry.space_group_name_H-M   'P 1'
#
loop_
_entity.id
_entity.type
_entity.pdbx_description
1 polymer ?
#
loop_
_entity_poly.entity_id
_entity_poly.type
_entity_poly.pdbx_seq_one_letter_code
_entity_poly.pdbx_strand_id
1 'polypeptide(L)'
;MRNLLLLKGRFSVSLDVQEAQMYFDRRLWALMAGLRGRVFGAAGLGLVAMAFGILRFVFLARVLALSFAGAPAGRIGLAASATAACMLVRAWLDHRRVVMAQATAGAVQATLRARLFDRIAELGPAWFGAERTGGVMLAVIDGVEQLQTFFGAYLPQVVIAFCAPVVIFAVLAWWDIPTAAVLLVAALATLALPMLVHNADKRAARARSAAFKSFGEEFLDALQGLPTLKAFGQSAAFAERLAERARSLSGSTFWVLALGLLTRFFTDLGTALGAAAAIALGAWRVRHGEMTMEGLLIILMAGTEIFRPLRDLRGVLHQGMIGQSAADRINTLLDAQSDVQSDAPSGGQPWIADLRPEITFEDVAFAYPGRRGEAHAGLSFTVAAGETVGVVGPSGAGKSTILRLLLRQHDVTRGTVRIGGRDIRTLDPAQVRGMISIVAQDTTLFDGTIADNLRLGRPDASDAEMEAAARAANAHGFITALPGGYGSRIGERGATLSGGQRQRIAIARALLRDAPILVLDEALSAVDAENEVVIQQALDRLMIGRTTLIL
;
A
#
# COMPACT_ATOMS: atom_id res chain seq x y z
N MET A 1 -39.94 -20.58 16.69
CA MET A 1 -41.06 -19.92 16.03
C MET A 1 -41.33 -18.51 16.58
N ARG A 2 -40.32 -17.78 17.11
CA ARG A 2 -40.49 -16.47 17.74
C ARG A 2 -39.55 -15.36 17.19
N ASN A 3 -38.84 -15.61 16.08
CA ASN A 3 -37.91 -14.66 15.44
C ASN A 3 -38.27 -14.31 13.98
N LEU A 4 -39.53 -14.50 13.56
CA LEU A 4 -39.99 -14.23 12.17
C LEU A 4 -40.80 -12.91 12.05
N LEU A 5 -40.96 -12.14 13.13
CA LEU A 5 -41.89 -10.98 13.18
C LEU A 5 -41.19 -9.60 13.25
N LEU A 6 -39.85 -9.50 13.04
CA LEU A 6 -39.13 -8.21 13.01
C LEU A 6 -38.70 -7.73 11.61
N LEU A 7 -39.26 -8.28 10.55
CA LEU A 7 -38.98 -7.86 9.16
C LEU A 7 -40.03 -6.88 8.57
N LYS A 8 -40.83 -6.20 9.41
CA LYS A 8 -41.69 -5.09 8.96
C LYS A 8 -41.06 -3.74 9.35
N GLY A 9 -40.02 -3.30 8.63
CA GLY A 9 -39.39 -2.00 8.78
C GLY A 9 -39.00 -1.43 7.41
N ARG A 10 -39.90 -0.68 6.83
CA ARG A 10 -39.71 0.36 5.79
C ARG A 10 -38.68 0.06 4.69
N PHE A 11 -39.15 -0.46 3.57
CA PHE A 11 -38.53 -0.24 2.26
C PHE A 11 -38.67 1.27 1.90
N SER A 12 -37.79 2.11 2.38
CA SER A 12 -37.48 3.36 1.72
C SER A 12 -36.26 3.08 0.85
N VAL A 13 -36.43 3.08 -0.46
CA VAL A 13 -35.35 3.20 -1.43
C VAL A 13 -34.84 4.64 -1.37
N SER A 14 -34.20 4.99 -0.27
CA SER A 14 -33.23 6.06 -0.27
C SER A 14 -31.95 5.42 -0.85
N LEU A 15 -31.70 5.66 -2.12
CA LEU A 15 -30.36 5.55 -2.69
C LEU A 15 -29.48 6.42 -1.79
N ASP A 16 -28.81 5.77 -0.85
CA ASP A 16 -27.92 6.45 0.08
C ASP A 16 -26.85 7.14 -0.77
N VAL A 17 -26.78 8.46 -0.68
CA VAL A 17 -25.78 9.29 -1.36
C VAL A 17 -24.36 8.79 -1.00
N GLN A 18 -24.19 8.09 0.12
CA GLN A 18 -22.99 7.38 0.50
C GLN A 18 -22.68 6.15 -0.40
N GLU A 19 -23.67 5.50 -1.00
CA GLU A 19 -23.43 4.39 -1.94
C GLU A 19 -22.98 4.88 -3.32
N ALA A 20 -23.45 6.05 -3.77
CA ALA A 20 -22.93 6.68 -4.98
C ALA A 20 -21.48 7.19 -4.80
N GLN A 21 -21.08 7.56 -3.60
CA GLN A 21 -19.69 7.88 -3.24
C GLN A 21 -18.77 6.67 -3.31
N MET A 22 -19.29 5.43 -3.18
CA MET A 22 -18.51 4.20 -3.28
C MET A 22 -17.95 3.97 -4.69
N TYR A 23 -18.63 4.45 -5.72
CA TYR A 23 -18.19 4.31 -7.13
C TYR A 23 -17.33 5.48 -7.60
N PHE A 24 -17.39 6.65 -6.94
CA PHE A 24 -16.72 7.88 -7.36
C PHE A 24 -16.13 8.65 -6.16
N ASP A 25 -15.10 8.10 -5.52
CA ASP A 25 -14.35 8.85 -4.52
C ASP A 25 -13.52 9.95 -5.23
N ARG A 26 -13.82 11.23 -4.89
CA ARG A 26 -13.15 12.40 -5.45
C ARG A 26 -11.62 12.38 -5.21
N ARG A 27 -11.17 11.76 -4.12
CA ARG A 27 -9.74 11.62 -3.77
C ARG A 27 -9.05 10.63 -4.69
N LEU A 28 -9.69 9.46 -4.97
CA LEU A 28 -9.21 8.51 -5.96
C LEU A 28 -9.08 9.13 -7.35
N TRP A 29 -10.05 9.99 -7.73
CA TRP A 29 -10.00 10.72 -8.98
C TRP A 29 -8.88 11.76 -9.03
N ALA A 30 -8.50 12.37 -7.90
CA ALA A 30 -7.37 13.29 -7.81
C ALA A 30 -6.03 12.56 -8.01
N LEU A 31 -5.90 11.31 -7.54
CA LEU A 31 -4.71 10.49 -7.75
C LEU A 31 -4.45 10.16 -9.24
N MET A 32 -5.51 10.19 -10.07
CA MET A 32 -5.43 9.99 -11.52
C MET A 32 -5.27 11.29 -12.33
N ALA A 33 -4.91 12.41 -11.71
CA ALA A 33 -4.74 13.66 -12.45
C ALA A 33 -3.73 13.48 -13.62
N GLY A 34 -4.17 13.74 -14.85
CA GLY A 34 -3.38 13.52 -16.07
C GLY A 34 -3.54 12.15 -16.76
N LEU A 35 -4.08 11.12 -16.08
CA LEU A 35 -4.23 9.77 -16.65
C LEU A 35 -5.69 9.37 -16.94
N ARG A 36 -6.66 10.23 -16.61
CA ARG A 36 -8.11 9.98 -16.78
C ARG A 36 -8.47 9.61 -18.21
N GLY A 37 -7.91 10.33 -19.20
CA GLY A 37 -8.16 10.05 -20.62
C GLY A 37 -7.77 8.64 -21.05
N ARG A 38 -6.73 8.06 -20.43
CA ARG A 38 -6.30 6.68 -20.74
C ARG A 38 -7.25 5.63 -20.16
N VAL A 39 -7.83 5.88 -18.97
CA VAL A 39 -8.83 4.98 -18.37
C VAL A 39 -10.09 4.95 -19.22
N PHE A 40 -10.61 6.14 -19.61
CA PHE A 40 -11.76 6.21 -20.51
C PHE A 40 -11.45 5.66 -21.90
N GLY A 41 -10.23 5.86 -22.40
CA GLY A 41 -9.77 5.26 -23.63
C GLY A 41 -9.78 3.73 -23.58
N ALA A 42 -9.33 3.13 -22.48
CA ALA A 42 -9.41 1.69 -22.27
C ALA A 42 -10.87 1.20 -22.23
N ALA A 43 -11.76 1.93 -21.54
CA ALA A 43 -13.19 1.60 -21.54
C ALA A 43 -13.80 1.74 -22.94
N GLY A 44 -13.46 2.79 -23.69
CA GLY A 44 -13.88 2.99 -25.08
C GLY A 44 -13.44 1.87 -26.00
N LEU A 45 -12.18 1.44 -25.92
CA LEU A 45 -11.68 0.27 -26.65
C LEU A 45 -12.47 -1.00 -26.29
N GLY A 46 -12.85 -1.17 -25.01
CA GLY A 46 -13.70 -2.28 -24.56
C GLY A 46 -15.08 -2.26 -25.19
N LEU A 47 -15.72 -1.08 -25.28
CA LEU A 47 -17.01 -0.92 -25.95
C LEU A 47 -16.93 -1.19 -27.47
N VAL A 48 -15.87 -0.73 -28.12
CA VAL A 48 -15.64 -1.04 -29.54
C VAL A 48 -15.38 -2.53 -29.75
N ALA A 49 -14.57 -3.16 -28.91
CA ALA A 49 -14.34 -4.62 -28.94
C ALA A 49 -15.65 -5.40 -28.76
N MET A 50 -16.54 -4.91 -27.89
CA MET A 50 -17.88 -5.48 -27.69
C MET A 50 -18.73 -5.33 -28.94
N ALA A 51 -18.71 -4.18 -29.64
CA ALA A 51 -19.44 -4.01 -30.90
C ALA A 51 -19.01 -5.05 -31.97
N PHE A 52 -17.71 -5.30 -32.10
CA PHE A 52 -17.21 -6.40 -32.96
C PHE A 52 -17.64 -7.78 -32.44
N GLY A 53 -17.78 -7.96 -31.12
CA GLY A 53 -18.33 -9.16 -30.52
C GLY A 53 -19.79 -9.43 -30.91
N ILE A 54 -20.62 -8.38 -30.97
CA ILE A 54 -22.01 -8.46 -31.42
C ILE A 54 -22.03 -8.74 -32.94
N LEU A 55 -21.26 -7.98 -33.72
CA LEU A 55 -21.19 -8.12 -35.17
C LEU A 55 -20.76 -9.55 -35.58
N ARG A 56 -19.86 -10.16 -34.85
CA ARG A 56 -19.51 -11.57 -35.01
C ARG A 56 -20.72 -12.48 -34.94
N PHE A 57 -21.61 -12.28 -33.98
CA PHE A 57 -22.79 -13.10 -33.83
C PHE A 57 -23.85 -12.83 -34.90
N VAL A 58 -23.96 -11.58 -35.37
CA VAL A 58 -24.80 -11.24 -36.53
C VAL A 58 -24.34 -12.03 -37.78
N PHE A 59 -23.05 -12.03 -38.08
CA PHE A 59 -22.53 -12.78 -39.21
C PHE A 59 -22.66 -14.31 -39.00
N LEU A 60 -22.46 -14.80 -37.78
CA LEU A 60 -22.61 -16.23 -37.49
C LEU A 60 -24.08 -16.68 -37.60
N ALA A 61 -25.04 -15.88 -37.14
CA ALA A 61 -26.48 -16.13 -37.36
C ALA A 61 -26.80 -16.15 -38.87
N ARG A 62 -26.20 -15.25 -39.64
CA ARG A 62 -26.36 -15.21 -41.09
C ARG A 62 -25.76 -16.44 -41.76
N VAL A 63 -24.61 -16.97 -41.32
CA VAL A 63 -24.06 -18.26 -41.80
C VAL A 63 -25.09 -19.37 -41.62
N LEU A 64 -25.70 -19.46 -40.41
CA LEU A 64 -26.71 -20.47 -40.11
C LEU A 64 -27.97 -20.28 -40.99
N ALA A 65 -28.49 -19.05 -41.08
CA ALA A 65 -29.67 -18.76 -41.92
C ALA A 65 -29.44 -19.10 -43.40
N LEU A 66 -28.28 -18.73 -43.96
CA LEU A 66 -27.91 -19.05 -45.35
C LEU A 66 -27.75 -20.58 -45.56
N SER A 67 -27.20 -21.28 -44.57
CA SER A 67 -27.04 -22.74 -44.62
C SER A 67 -28.41 -23.46 -44.60
N PHE A 68 -29.34 -23.02 -43.76
CA PHE A 68 -30.71 -23.56 -43.74
C PHE A 68 -31.50 -23.22 -45.02
N ALA A 69 -31.21 -22.06 -45.65
CA ALA A 69 -31.85 -21.68 -46.93
C ALA A 69 -31.23 -22.34 -48.16
N GLY A 70 -30.22 -23.20 -48.01
CA GLY A 70 -29.56 -23.87 -49.12
C GLY A 70 -28.77 -22.91 -50.06
N ALA A 71 -28.25 -21.81 -49.52
CA ALA A 71 -27.56 -20.77 -50.28
C ALA A 71 -26.23 -21.28 -50.87
N PRO A 72 -25.73 -20.69 -51.96
CA PRO A 72 -24.43 -21.07 -52.58
C PRO A 72 -23.28 -20.96 -51.57
N ALA A 73 -22.35 -21.93 -51.61
CA ALA A 73 -21.19 -22.00 -50.73
C ALA A 73 -20.36 -20.70 -50.67
N GLY A 74 -20.30 -19.92 -51.74
CA GLY A 74 -19.59 -18.63 -51.77
C GLY A 74 -20.21 -17.57 -50.84
N ARG A 75 -21.54 -17.52 -50.69
CA ARG A 75 -22.22 -16.58 -49.75
C ARG A 75 -22.00 -17.02 -48.32
N ILE A 76 -22.04 -18.31 -48.02
CA ILE A 76 -21.76 -18.86 -46.70
C ILE A 76 -20.30 -18.61 -46.33
N GLY A 77 -19.37 -18.83 -47.26
CA GLY A 77 -17.95 -18.55 -47.09
C GLY A 77 -17.65 -17.06 -46.80
N LEU A 78 -18.34 -16.13 -47.47
CA LEU A 78 -18.20 -14.70 -47.20
C LEU A 78 -18.66 -14.33 -45.79
N ALA A 79 -19.79 -14.85 -45.32
CA ALA A 79 -20.29 -14.60 -43.98
C ALA A 79 -19.37 -15.23 -42.92
N ALA A 80 -18.85 -16.43 -43.15
CA ALA A 80 -17.89 -17.10 -42.27
C ALA A 80 -16.56 -16.34 -42.18
N SER A 81 -16.02 -15.84 -43.31
CA SER A 81 -14.80 -15.00 -43.30
C SER A 81 -15.00 -13.68 -42.58
N ALA A 82 -16.18 -13.04 -42.70
CA ALA A 82 -16.55 -11.85 -41.93
C ALA A 82 -16.61 -12.12 -40.42
N THR A 83 -17.15 -13.30 -40.04
CA THR A 83 -17.16 -13.74 -38.62
C THR A 83 -15.72 -13.88 -38.10
N ALA A 84 -14.84 -14.54 -38.84
CA ALA A 84 -13.43 -14.70 -38.46
C ALA A 84 -12.70 -13.35 -38.37
N ALA A 85 -12.93 -12.43 -39.31
CA ALA A 85 -12.35 -11.09 -39.29
C ALA A 85 -12.80 -10.31 -38.03
N CYS A 86 -14.10 -10.35 -37.67
CA CYS A 86 -14.59 -9.74 -36.46
C CYS A 86 -13.96 -10.32 -35.18
N MET A 87 -13.69 -11.65 -35.16
CA MET A 87 -13.00 -12.30 -34.02
C MET A 87 -11.56 -11.79 -33.89
N LEU A 88 -10.83 -11.68 -34.97
CA LEU A 88 -9.44 -11.20 -34.97
C LEU A 88 -9.35 -9.73 -34.54
N VAL A 89 -10.21 -8.87 -35.10
CA VAL A 89 -10.29 -7.45 -34.70
C VAL A 89 -10.63 -7.30 -33.24
N ARG A 90 -11.63 -8.06 -32.75
CA ARG A 90 -11.99 -8.06 -31.33
C ARG A 90 -10.82 -8.48 -30.44
N ALA A 91 -10.12 -9.57 -30.76
CA ALA A 91 -8.98 -10.05 -30.00
C ALA A 91 -7.86 -9.01 -29.95
N TRP A 92 -7.59 -8.33 -31.09
CA TRP A 92 -6.62 -7.25 -31.15
C TRP A 92 -7.02 -6.03 -30.29
N LEU A 93 -8.29 -5.62 -30.34
CA LEU A 93 -8.82 -4.52 -29.51
C LEU A 93 -8.77 -4.84 -28.01
N ASP A 94 -9.17 -6.07 -27.62
CA ASP A 94 -9.10 -6.54 -26.25
C ASP A 94 -7.66 -6.56 -25.74
N HIS A 95 -6.71 -7.02 -26.56
CA HIS A 95 -5.29 -6.96 -26.23
C HIS A 95 -4.81 -5.52 -26.00
N ARG A 96 -5.13 -4.60 -26.94
CA ARG A 96 -4.78 -3.18 -26.82
C ARG A 96 -5.40 -2.53 -25.58
N ARG A 97 -6.66 -2.86 -25.28
CA ARG A 97 -7.35 -2.41 -24.06
C ARG A 97 -6.59 -2.81 -22.80
N VAL A 98 -6.20 -4.09 -22.70
CA VAL A 98 -5.50 -4.62 -21.52
C VAL A 98 -4.13 -3.95 -21.37
N VAL A 99 -3.35 -3.87 -22.44
CA VAL A 99 -2.02 -3.22 -22.43
C VAL A 99 -2.13 -1.75 -22.00
N MET A 100 -3.09 -1.00 -22.56
CA MET A 100 -3.30 0.41 -22.18
C MET A 100 -3.74 0.57 -20.71
N ALA A 101 -4.63 -0.29 -20.23
CA ALA A 101 -5.09 -0.29 -18.86
C ALA A 101 -3.95 -0.59 -17.87
N GLN A 102 -3.13 -1.61 -18.15
CA GLN A 102 -1.98 -1.97 -17.33
C GLN A 102 -0.88 -0.92 -17.34
N ALA A 103 -0.58 -0.34 -18.50
CA ALA A 103 0.39 0.76 -18.61
C ALA A 103 -0.06 2.00 -17.80
N THR A 104 -1.36 2.30 -17.80
CA THR A 104 -1.94 3.41 -17.03
C THR A 104 -1.83 3.12 -15.53
N ALA A 105 -2.18 1.89 -15.11
CA ALA A 105 -2.09 1.45 -13.73
C ALA A 105 -0.64 1.49 -13.21
N GLY A 106 0.33 1.05 -14.02
CA GLY A 106 1.75 1.12 -13.68
C GLY A 106 2.26 2.56 -13.53
N ALA A 107 1.78 3.50 -14.36
CA ALA A 107 2.13 4.91 -14.23
C ALA A 107 1.58 5.53 -12.94
N VAL A 108 0.33 5.20 -12.56
CA VAL A 108 -0.25 5.60 -11.26
C VAL A 108 0.57 5.03 -10.11
N GLN A 109 0.93 3.75 -10.18
CA GLN A 109 1.72 3.08 -9.17
C GLN A 109 3.08 3.75 -8.94
N ALA A 110 3.82 4.04 -10.01
CA ALA A 110 5.12 4.70 -9.92
C ALA A 110 5.00 6.10 -9.28
N THR A 111 4.00 6.89 -9.71
CA THR A 111 3.77 8.24 -9.15
C THR A 111 3.38 8.18 -7.67
N LEU A 112 2.53 7.22 -7.27
CA LEU A 112 2.12 7.06 -5.89
C LEU A 112 3.28 6.63 -5.00
N ARG A 113 4.11 5.68 -5.46
CA ARG A 113 5.29 5.27 -4.70
C ARG A 113 6.24 6.44 -4.45
N ALA A 114 6.53 7.24 -5.47
CA ALA A 114 7.37 8.42 -5.32
C ALA A 114 6.79 9.39 -4.26
N ARG A 115 5.50 9.76 -4.39
CA ARG A 115 4.83 10.66 -3.42
C ARG A 115 4.80 10.11 -2.00
N LEU A 116 4.58 8.80 -1.85
CA LEU A 116 4.58 8.16 -0.54
C LEU A 116 5.98 8.15 0.07
N PHE A 117 7.02 7.89 -0.72
CA PHE A 117 8.41 7.98 -0.26
C PHE A 117 8.77 9.39 0.18
N ASP A 118 8.44 10.40 -0.64
CA ASP A 118 8.66 11.81 -0.28
C ASP A 118 7.94 12.15 1.02
N ARG A 119 6.67 11.73 1.15
CA ARG A 119 5.88 11.98 2.38
C ARG A 119 6.43 11.27 3.61
N ILE A 120 6.90 10.04 3.47
CA ILE A 120 7.55 9.28 4.53
C ILE A 120 8.83 10.00 5.00
N ALA A 121 9.62 10.50 4.07
CA ALA A 121 10.82 11.26 4.38
C ALA A 121 10.51 12.58 5.12
N GLU A 122 9.44 13.30 4.71
CA GLU A 122 8.97 14.52 5.38
C GLU A 122 8.42 14.27 6.78
N LEU A 123 7.67 13.18 7.00
CA LEU A 123 7.11 12.83 8.30
C LEU A 123 8.18 12.57 9.36
N GLY A 124 9.35 12.08 8.93
CA GLY A 124 10.50 11.85 9.77
C GLY A 124 10.34 10.71 10.77
N PRO A 125 11.42 10.35 11.51
CA PRO A 125 11.47 9.16 12.36
C PRO A 125 10.54 9.22 13.58
N ALA A 126 10.16 10.41 14.04
CA ALA A 126 9.29 10.60 15.19
C ALA A 126 7.86 10.09 14.94
N TRP A 127 7.38 10.23 13.72
CA TRP A 127 6.06 9.76 13.32
C TRP A 127 5.95 8.23 13.28
N PHE A 128 7.08 7.53 13.10
CA PHE A 128 7.15 6.07 13.07
C PHE A 128 7.24 5.48 14.47
N GLY A 129 6.12 5.10 15.06
CA GLY A 129 6.09 4.19 16.22
C GLY A 129 5.98 2.73 15.76
N ALA A 130 6.20 1.77 16.65
CA ALA A 130 6.15 0.34 16.32
C ALA A 130 4.82 -0.09 15.66
N GLU A 131 3.69 0.47 16.08
CA GLU A 131 2.37 0.19 15.52
C GLU A 131 2.14 0.79 14.13
N ARG A 132 2.82 1.91 13.79
CA ARG A 132 2.66 2.60 12.50
C ARG A 132 3.53 2.01 11.40
N THR A 133 4.69 1.45 11.71
CA THR A 133 5.64 0.91 10.73
C THR A 133 5.01 -0.20 9.88
N GLY A 134 4.31 -1.15 10.49
CA GLY A 134 3.59 -2.21 9.76
C GLY A 134 2.49 -1.67 8.85
N GLY A 135 1.75 -0.67 9.31
CA GLY A 135 0.70 -0.01 8.52
C GLY A 135 1.25 0.74 7.31
N VAL A 136 2.37 1.41 7.46
CA VAL A 136 3.08 2.10 6.37
C VAL A 136 3.60 1.11 5.33
N MET A 137 4.23 0.02 5.76
CA MET A 137 4.72 -1.03 4.87
C MET A 137 3.58 -1.64 4.04
N LEU A 138 2.44 -1.95 4.68
CA LEU A 138 1.25 -2.44 4.00
C LEU A 138 0.66 -1.40 3.02
N ALA A 139 0.70 -0.10 3.34
CA ALA A 139 0.21 0.94 2.44
C ALA A 139 1.11 1.10 1.20
N VAL A 140 2.43 1.09 1.37
CA VAL A 140 3.40 1.33 0.29
C VAL A 140 3.57 0.12 -0.63
N ILE A 141 3.57 -1.09 -0.08
CA ILE A 141 3.77 -2.33 -0.85
C ILE A 141 2.42 -2.82 -1.38
N ASP A 142 1.58 -3.34 -0.49
CA ASP A 142 0.32 -3.99 -0.87
C ASP A 142 -0.74 -2.99 -1.34
N GLY A 143 -0.84 -1.83 -0.67
CA GLY A 143 -1.84 -0.82 -0.99
C GLY A 143 -1.67 -0.25 -2.39
N VAL A 144 -0.45 0.05 -2.79
CA VAL A 144 -0.15 0.57 -4.13
C VAL A 144 -0.41 -0.49 -5.20
N GLU A 145 -0.13 -1.78 -4.94
CA GLU A 145 -0.43 -2.87 -5.86
C GLU A 145 -1.94 -3.10 -6.00
N GLN A 146 -2.69 -3.02 -4.90
CA GLN A 146 -4.15 -3.11 -4.92
C GLN A 146 -4.78 -1.98 -5.73
N LEU A 147 -4.23 -0.75 -5.68
CA LEU A 147 -4.66 0.37 -6.52
C LEU A 147 -4.34 0.15 -8.00
N GLN A 148 -3.26 -0.53 -8.35
CA GLN A 148 -2.99 -0.92 -9.74
C GLN A 148 -4.15 -1.74 -10.31
N THR A 149 -4.63 -2.74 -9.57
CA THR A 149 -5.76 -3.57 -9.99
C THR A 149 -7.06 -2.77 -10.05
N PHE A 150 -7.27 -1.83 -9.11
CA PHE A 150 -8.41 -0.93 -9.12
C PHE A 150 -8.47 -0.09 -10.41
N PHE A 151 -7.40 0.57 -10.80
CA PHE A 151 -7.36 1.43 -11.97
C PHE A 151 -7.24 0.65 -13.29
N GLY A 152 -6.53 -0.49 -13.29
CA GLY A 152 -6.26 -1.28 -14.48
C GLY A 152 -7.37 -2.26 -14.87
N ALA A 153 -8.12 -2.78 -13.91
CA ALA A 153 -9.14 -3.78 -14.17
C ALA A 153 -10.56 -3.32 -13.77
N TYR A 154 -10.72 -2.86 -12.51
CA TYR A 154 -12.04 -2.58 -11.97
C TYR A 154 -12.71 -1.36 -12.62
N LEU A 155 -12.05 -0.22 -12.65
CA LEU A 155 -12.65 1.04 -13.09
C LEU A 155 -13.07 1.02 -14.58
N PRO A 156 -12.25 0.53 -15.54
CA PRO A 156 -12.69 0.37 -16.92
C PRO A 156 -13.86 -0.60 -17.06
N GLN A 157 -13.89 -1.69 -16.26
CA GLN A 157 -14.95 -2.68 -16.32
C GLN A 157 -16.27 -2.16 -15.77
N VAL A 158 -16.25 -1.28 -14.75
CA VAL A 158 -17.45 -0.58 -14.27
C VAL A 158 -18.09 0.22 -15.40
N VAL A 159 -17.29 1.04 -16.11
CA VAL A 159 -17.81 1.84 -17.23
C VAL A 159 -18.42 0.95 -18.31
N ILE A 160 -17.73 -0.12 -18.69
CA ILE A 160 -18.23 -1.07 -19.69
C ILE A 160 -19.52 -1.75 -19.22
N ALA A 161 -19.60 -2.19 -17.96
CA ALA A 161 -20.76 -2.89 -17.43
C ALA A 161 -22.03 -2.02 -17.39
N PHE A 162 -21.89 -0.72 -17.15
CA PHE A 162 -23.02 0.22 -17.20
C PHE A 162 -23.44 0.58 -18.62
N CYS A 163 -22.49 0.78 -19.53
CA CYS A 163 -22.79 1.18 -20.91
C CYS A 163 -23.24 0.01 -21.79
N ALA A 164 -22.66 -1.17 -21.57
CA ALA A 164 -22.87 -2.33 -22.45
C ALA A 164 -24.34 -2.77 -22.60
N PRO A 165 -25.14 -2.92 -21.53
CA PRO A 165 -26.53 -3.33 -21.69
C PRO A 165 -27.35 -2.40 -22.55
N VAL A 166 -27.11 -1.09 -22.42
CA VAL A 166 -27.81 -0.05 -23.22
C VAL A 166 -27.39 -0.10 -24.69
N VAL A 167 -26.08 -0.21 -24.94
CA VAL A 167 -25.55 -0.30 -26.32
C VAL A 167 -26.04 -1.56 -27.01
N ILE A 168 -26.01 -2.72 -26.32
CA ILE A 168 -26.45 -3.99 -26.88
C ILE A 168 -27.96 -3.95 -27.15
N PHE A 169 -28.74 -3.40 -26.22
CA PHE A 169 -30.18 -3.20 -26.43
C PHE A 169 -30.45 -2.36 -27.68
N ALA A 170 -29.78 -1.22 -27.84
CA ALA A 170 -29.97 -0.35 -28.99
C ALA A 170 -29.65 -1.07 -30.32
N VAL A 171 -28.64 -1.93 -30.34
CA VAL A 171 -28.30 -2.75 -31.51
C VAL A 171 -29.37 -3.83 -31.75
N LEU A 172 -29.79 -4.59 -30.74
CA LEU A 172 -30.76 -5.68 -30.88
C LEU A 172 -32.16 -5.18 -31.20
N ALA A 173 -32.52 -3.99 -30.73
CA ALA A 173 -33.81 -3.33 -31.00
C ALA A 173 -34.05 -3.09 -32.50
N TRP A 174 -32.98 -3.10 -33.33
CA TRP A 174 -33.10 -2.99 -34.78
C TRP A 174 -33.84 -4.19 -35.40
N TRP A 175 -33.71 -5.39 -34.81
CA TRP A 175 -34.38 -6.61 -35.27
C TRP A 175 -35.72 -6.82 -34.60
N ASP A 176 -35.80 -6.62 -33.27
CA ASP A 176 -37.05 -6.78 -32.52
C ASP A 176 -36.98 -6.06 -31.16
N ILE A 177 -37.77 -4.99 -31.00
CA ILE A 177 -37.78 -4.18 -29.78
C ILE A 177 -38.29 -4.98 -28.56
N PRO A 178 -39.45 -5.71 -28.63
CA PRO A 178 -39.97 -6.40 -27.46
C PRO A 178 -39.01 -7.46 -26.90
N THR A 179 -38.40 -8.28 -27.76
CA THR A 179 -37.47 -9.34 -27.33
C THR A 179 -36.16 -8.74 -26.80
N ALA A 180 -35.65 -7.65 -27.42
CA ALA A 180 -34.50 -6.93 -26.92
C ALA A 180 -34.78 -6.29 -25.54
N ALA A 181 -36.00 -5.77 -25.31
CA ALA A 181 -36.41 -5.19 -24.03
C ALA A 181 -36.43 -6.23 -22.90
N VAL A 182 -36.89 -7.47 -23.18
CA VAL A 182 -36.84 -8.57 -22.22
C VAL A 182 -35.40 -8.84 -21.78
N LEU A 183 -34.44 -8.87 -22.72
CA LEU A 183 -33.03 -9.05 -22.39
C LEU A 183 -32.46 -7.89 -21.58
N LEU A 184 -32.84 -6.65 -21.89
CA LEU A 184 -32.40 -5.49 -21.12
C LEU A 184 -32.94 -5.51 -19.69
N VAL A 185 -34.24 -5.80 -19.51
CA VAL A 185 -34.86 -5.93 -18.18
C VAL A 185 -34.19 -7.04 -17.38
N ALA A 186 -33.93 -8.20 -18.01
CA ALA A 186 -33.21 -9.29 -17.38
C ALA A 186 -31.77 -8.90 -16.98
N ALA A 187 -31.07 -8.15 -17.82
CA ALA A 187 -29.73 -7.66 -17.51
C ALA A 187 -29.73 -6.67 -16.34
N LEU A 188 -30.67 -5.73 -16.32
CA LEU A 188 -30.85 -4.78 -15.19
C LEU A 188 -31.25 -5.48 -13.91
N ALA A 189 -32.15 -6.47 -13.97
CA ALA A 189 -32.50 -7.30 -12.83
C ALA A 189 -31.29 -8.09 -12.30
N THR A 190 -30.48 -8.65 -13.20
CA THR A 190 -29.24 -9.38 -12.85
C THR A 190 -28.21 -8.45 -12.18
N LEU A 191 -28.18 -7.16 -12.53
CA LEU A 191 -27.34 -6.15 -11.88
C LEU A 191 -27.87 -5.76 -10.51
N ALA A 192 -29.21 -5.67 -10.34
CA ALA A 192 -29.85 -5.21 -9.12
C ALA A 192 -29.99 -6.30 -8.04
N LEU A 193 -30.21 -7.56 -8.43
CA LEU A 193 -30.41 -8.68 -7.51
C LEU A 193 -29.28 -8.87 -6.48
N PRO A 194 -27.98 -8.78 -6.83
CA PRO A 194 -26.88 -8.84 -5.86
C PRO A 194 -26.91 -7.75 -4.78
N MET A 195 -27.55 -6.60 -5.07
CA MET A 195 -27.68 -5.52 -4.07
C MET A 195 -28.49 -5.94 -2.86
N LEU A 196 -29.42 -6.89 -3.01
CA LEU A 196 -30.22 -7.44 -1.90
C LEU A 196 -29.36 -8.18 -0.86
N VAL A 197 -28.25 -8.78 -1.29
CA VAL A 197 -27.36 -9.58 -0.43
C VAL A 197 -26.14 -8.76 0.04
N HIS A 198 -25.93 -7.58 -0.54
CA HIS A 198 -24.74 -6.76 -0.33
C HIS A 198 -24.41 -6.44 1.15
N ASN A 199 -25.42 -6.12 1.96
CA ASN A 199 -25.23 -5.83 3.38
C ASN A 199 -24.79 -7.06 4.18
N ALA A 200 -25.28 -8.25 3.81
CA ALA A 200 -24.85 -9.52 4.42
C ALA A 200 -23.41 -9.84 4.01
N ASP A 201 -23.08 -9.64 2.75
CA ASP A 201 -21.73 -9.85 2.21
C ASP A 201 -20.70 -8.93 2.88
N LYS A 202 -21.01 -7.63 3.02
CA LYS A 202 -20.17 -6.68 3.78
C LYS A 202 -19.93 -7.11 5.22
N ARG A 203 -20.97 -7.60 5.92
CA ARG A 203 -20.83 -8.07 7.31
C ARG A 203 -19.94 -9.31 7.38
N ALA A 204 -20.15 -10.28 6.50
CA ALA A 204 -19.34 -11.51 6.43
C ALA A 204 -17.88 -11.19 6.10
N ALA A 205 -17.62 -10.28 5.15
CA ALA A 205 -16.27 -9.85 4.77
C ALA A 205 -15.53 -9.16 5.94
N ARG A 206 -16.23 -8.29 6.70
CA ARG A 206 -15.67 -7.65 7.91
C ARG A 206 -15.36 -8.67 9.00
N ALA A 207 -16.26 -9.62 9.26
CA ALA A 207 -16.06 -10.67 10.24
C ALA A 207 -14.86 -11.55 9.88
N ARG A 208 -14.71 -11.93 8.60
CA ARG A 208 -13.55 -12.66 8.11
C ARG A 208 -12.26 -11.85 8.29
N SER A 209 -12.27 -10.55 7.95
CA SER A 209 -11.10 -9.68 8.08
C SER A 209 -10.67 -9.55 9.55
N ALA A 210 -11.62 -9.41 10.48
CA ALA A 210 -11.34 -9.37 11.92
C ALA A 210 -10.76 -10.70 12.42
N ALA A 211 -11.34 -11.83 12.00
CA ALA A 211 -10.84 -13.16 12.37
C ALA A 211 -9.44 -13.42 11.80
N PHE A 212 -9.17 -13.00 10.55
CA PHE A 212 -7.85 -13.11 9.93
C PHE A 212 -6.79 -12.28 10.68
N LYS A 213 -7.14 -11.05 11.06
CA LYS A 213 -6.25 -10.17 11.84
C LYS A 213 -5.91 -10.80 13.19
N SER A 214 -6.93 -11.24 13.94
CA SER A 214 -6.74 -11.88 15.24
C SER A 214 -5.92 -13.16 15.17
N PHE A 215 -6.14 -14.00 14.14
CA PHE A 215 -5.32 -15.18 13.89
C PHE A 215 -3.87 -14.82 13.58
N GLY A 216 -3.63 -13.81 12.72
CA GLY A 216 -2.29 -13.37 12.34
C GLY A 216 -1.49 -12.81 13.52
N GLU A 217 -2.12 -12.00 14.39
CA GLU A 217 -1.51 -11.46 15.60
C GLU A 217 -1.07 -12.59 16.54
N GLU A 218 -1.97 -13.52 16.85
CA GLU A 218 -1.69 -14.64 17.76
C GLU A 218 -0.67 -15.64 17.18
N PHE A 219 -0.68 -15.84 15.85
CA PHE A 219 0.31 -16.65 15.15
C PHE A 219 1.71 -16.03 15.20
N LEU A 220 1.80 -14.71 15.02
CA LEU A 220 3.08 -14.00 15.09
C LEU A 220 3.65 -14.03 16.52
N ASP A 221 2.79 -13.83 17.54
CA ASP A 221 3.16 -13.94 18.95
C ASP A 221 3.70 -15.34 19.26
N ALA A 222 3.04 -16.39 18.72
CA ALA A 222 3.50 -17.78 18.88
C ALA A 222 4.87 -18.01 18.29
N LEU A 223 5.14 -17.47 17.08
CA LEU A 223 6.43 -17.62 16.42
C LEU A 223 7.54 -16.88 17.17
N GLN A 224 7.30 -15.66 17.59
CA GLN A 224 8.26 -14.84 18.34
C GLN A 224 8.52 -15.41 19.73
N GLY A 225 7.47 -15.93 20.38
CA GLY A 225 7.55 -16.58 21.70
C GLY A 225 7.89 -18.07 21.69
N LEU A 226 8.16 -18.67 20.52
CA LEU A 226 8.36 -20.12 20.41
C LEU A 226 9.45 -20.69 21.33
N PRO A 227 10.62 -20.04 21.49
CA PRO A 227 11.63 -20.49 22.46
C PRO A 227 11.09 -20.53 23.89
N THR A 228 10.35 -19.50 24.29
CA THR A 228 9.71 -19.39 25.62
C THR A 228 8.64 -20.46 25.81
N LEU A 229 7.76 -20.67 24.83
CA LEU A 229 6.72 -21.69 24.87
C LEU A 229 7.30 -23.10 25.01
N LYS A 230 8.43 -23.38 24.33
CA LYS A 230 9.16 -24.65 24.45
C LYS A 230 9.79 -24.79 25.83
N ALA A 231 10.45 -23.74 26.34
CA ALA A 231 11.09 -23.77 27.63
C ALA A 231 10.10 -24.04 28.79
N PHE A 232 8.86 -23.52 28.67
CA PHE A 232 7.82 -23.73 29.68
C PHE A 232 6.88 -24.91 29.38
N GLY A 233 7.11 -25.68 28.32
CA GLY A 233 6.27 -26.84 27.95
C GLY A 233 4.83 -26.47 27.52
N GLN A 234 4.56 -25.22 27.16
CA GLN A 234 3.23 -24.71 26.86
C GLN A 234 2.85 -24.75 25.35
N SER A 235 3.68 -25.36 24.53
CA SER A 235 3.48 -25.41 23.06
C SER A 235 2.14 -26.04 22.67
N ALA A 236 1.71 -27.11 23.40
CA ALA A 236 0.44 -27.81 23.10
C ALA A 236 -0.78 -26.96 23.42
N ALA A 237 -0.79 -26.30 24.59
CA ALA A 237 -1.90 -25.42 25.01
C ALA A 237 -2.03 -24.22 24.06
N PHE A 238 -0.91 -23.68 23.58
CA PHE A 238 -0.91 -22.55 22.64
C PHE A 238 -1.37 -22.99 21.24
N ALA A 239 -0.98 -24.19 20.79
CA ALA A 239 -1.42 -24.77 19.54
C ALA A 239 -2.95 -24.96 19.52
N GLU A 240 -3.56 -25.34 20.66
CA GLU A 240 -5.00 -25.50 20.76
C GLU A 240 -5.76 -24.15 20.65
N ARG A 241 -5.25 -23.08 21.27
CA ARG A 241 -5.78 -21.72 21.10
C ARG A 241 -5.68 -21.26 19.63
N LEU A 242 -4.53 -21.49 19.01
CA LEU A 242 -4.34 -21.15 17.60
C LEU A 242 -5.28 -21.92 16.69
N ALA A 243 -5.52 -23.22 16.98
CA ALA A 243 -6.49 -24.03 16.26
C ALA A 243 -7.93 -23.52 16.42
N GLU A 244 -8.30 -22.95 17.58
CA GLU A 244 -9.59 -22.33 17.80
C GLU A 244 -9.75 -21.06 16.96
N ARG A 245 -8.73 -20.20 16.89
CA ARG A 245 -8.71 -19.04 16.00
C ARG A 245 -8.80 -19.43 14.53
N ALA A 246 -8.08 -20.47 14.13
CA ALA A 246 -8.15 -21.01 12.77
C ALA A 246 -9.56 -21.53 12.43
N ARG A 247 -10.25 -22.19 13.36
CA ARG A 247 -11.65 -22.62 13.19
C ARG A 247 -12.60 -21.43 13.03
N SER A 248 -12.43 -20.36 13.82
CA SER A 248 -13.20 -19.12 13.71
C SER A 248 -12.97 -18.45 12.34
N LEU A 249 -11.72 -18.38 11.88
CA LEU A 249 -11.38 -17.87 10.55
C LEU A 249 -12.00 -18.73 9.43
N SER A 250 -11.91 -20.06 9.55
CA SER A 250 -12.52 -21.00 8.60
C SER A 250 -14.04 -20.80 8.52
N GLY A 251 -14.72 -20.70 9.66
CA GLY A 251 -16.17 -20.45 9.73
C GLY A 251 -16.58 -19.13 9.08
N SER A 252 -15.85 -18.04 9.35
CA SER A 252 -16.12 -16.73 8.73
C SER A 252 -15.82 -16.75 7.22
N THR A 253 -14.79 -17.47 6.79
CA THR A 253 -14.44 -17.66 5.37
C THR A 253 -15.53 -18.46 4.64
N PHE A 254 -16.07 -19.52 5.28
CA PHE A 254 -17.17 -20.29 4.73
C PHE A 254 -18.40 -19.41 4.44
N TRP A 255 -18.75 -18.51 5.36
CA TRP A 255 -19.89 -17.60 5.15
C TRP A 255 -19.66 -16.63 4.00
N VAL A 256 -18.46 -16.09 3.82
CA VAL A 256 -18.12 -15.24 2.66
C VAL A 256 -18.28 -16.04 1.35
N LEU A 257 -17.79 -17.28 1.32
CA LEU A 257 -17.92 -18.14 0.14
C LEU A 257 -19.38 -18.50 -0.15
N ALA A 258 -20.16 -18.84 0.88
CA ALA A 258 -21.58 -19.18 0.75
C ALA A 258 -22.40 -18.01 0.18
N LEU A 259 -22.18 -16.79 0.69
CA LEU A 259 -22.84 -15.59 0.16
C LEU A 259 -22.38 -15.27 -1.27
N GLY A 260 -21.09 -15.45 -1.58
CA GLY A 260 -20.57 -15.32 -2.94
C GLY A 260 -21.21 -16.31 -3.92
N LEU A 261 -21.42 -17.57 -3.50
CA LEU A 261 -22.14 -18.57 -4.29
C LEU A 261 -23.62 -18.21 -4.47
N LEU A 262 -24.28 -17.68 -3.44
CA LEU A 262 -25.66 -17.20 -3.53
C LEU A 262 -25.79 -16.03 -4.51
N THR A 263 -24.88 -15.08 -4.47
CA THR A 263 -24.83 -13.97 -5.43
C THR A 263 -24.62 -14.48 -6.86
N ARG A 264 -23.75 -15.48 -7.03
CA ARG A 264 -23.54 -16.14 -8.32
C ARG A 264 -24.80 -16.84 -8.82
N PHE A 265 -25.47 -17.56 -7.94
CA PHE A 265 -26.74 -18.25 -8.27
C PHE A 265 -27.79 -17.27 -8.80
N PHE A 266 -28.01 -16.12 -8.14
CA PHE A 266 -28.96 -15.11 -8.61
C PHE A 266 -28.57 -14.52 -9.96
N THR A 267 -27.29 -14.28 -10.19
CA THR A 267 -26.79 -13.76 -11.47
C THR A 267 -26.99 -14.77 -12.61
N ASP A 268 -26.65 -16.04 -12.37
CA ASP A 268 -26.75 -17.10 -13.37
C ASP A 268 -28.23 -17.44 -13.63
N LEU A 269 -29.09 -17.44 -12.60
CA LEU A 269 -30.54 -17.62 -12.72
C LEU A 269 -31.17 -16.47 -13.53
N GLY A 270 -30.84 -15.21 -13.24
CA GLY A 270 -31.33 -14.05 -13.98
C GLY A 270 -30.92 -14.12 -15.46
N THR A 271 -29.69 -14.53 -15.75
CA THR A 271 -29.21 -14.74 -17.12
C THR A 271 -29.99 -15.85 -17.83
N ALA A 272 -30.19 -17.01 -17.15
CA ALA A 272 -30.90 -18.15 -17.73
C ALA A 272 -32.38 -17.82 -17.99
N LEU A 273 -33.07 -17.21 -17.02
CA LEU A 273 -34.47 -16.79 -17.14
C LEU A 273 -34.63 -15.71 -18.22
N GLY A 274 -33.74 -14.75 -18.30
CA GLY A 274 -33.75 -13.72 -19.34
C GLY A 274 -33.59 -14.32 -20.73
N ALA A 275 -32.64 -15.25 -20.91
CA ALA A 275 -32.45 -15.95 -22.17
C ALA A 275 -33.68 -16.82 -22.54
N ALA A 276 -34.20 -17.59 -21.56
CA ALA A 276 -35.40 -18.42 -21.78
C ALA A 276 -36.63 -17.60 -22.17
N ALA A 277 -36.87 -16.47 -21.50
CA ALA A 277 -37.96 -15.56 -21.82
C ALA A 277 -37.80 -14.92 -23.22
N ALA A 278 -36.57 -14.52 -23.59
CA ALA A 278 -36.30 -14.01 -24.93
C ALA A 278 -36.51 -15.08 -26.01
N ILE A 279 -36.12 -16.33 -25.75
CA ILE A 279 -36.38 -17.47 -26.67
C ILE A 279 -37.87 -17.67 -26.82
N ALA A 280 -38.63 -17.76 -25.73
CA ALA A 280 -40.08 -18.03 -25.74
C ALA A 280 -40.82 -16.92 -26.50
N LEU A 281 -40.54 -15.65 -26.15
CA LEU A 281 -41.16 -14.48 -26.81
C LEU A 281 -40.75 -14.42 -28.30
N GLY A 282 -39.48 -14.60 -28.61
CA GLY A 282 -38.98 -14.53 -29.98
C GLY A 282 -39.56 -15.66 -30.85
N ALA A 283 -39.63 -16.88 -30.35
CA ALA A 283 -40.27 -18.00 -31.06
C ALA A 283 -41.76 -17.74 -31.31
N TRP A 284 -42.47 -17.17 -30.31
CA TRP A 284 -43.88 -16.79 -30.47
C TRP A 284 -44.03 -15.71 -31.57
N ARG A 285 -43.17 -14.69 -31.60
CA ARG A 285 -43.18 -13.61 -32.60
C ARG A 285 -42.84 -14.11 -34.01
N VAL A 286 -41.90 -15.04 -34.15
CA VAL A 286 -41.57 -15.70 -35.43
C VAL A 286 -42.80 -16.48 -35.95
N ARG A 287 -43.48 -17.20 -35.08
CA ARG A 287 -44.69 -17.97 -35.45
C ARG A 287 -45.83 -17.05 -35.95
N HIS A 288 -45.93 -15.83 -35.43
CA HIS A 288 -46.95 -14.86 -35.86
C HIS A 288 -46.47 -13.95 -37.04
N GLY A 289 -45.29 -14.21 -37.58
CA GLY A 289 -44.77 -13.44 -38.71
C GLY A 289 -44.26 -12.03 -38.36
N GLU A 290 -44.16 -11.71 -37.08
CA GLU A 290 -43.72 -10.39 -36.60
C GLU A 290 -42.18 -10.24 -36.54
N MET A 291 -41.46 -11.36 -36.65
CA MET A 291 -39.98 -11.38 -36.66
C MET A 291 -39.48 -12.49 -37.60
N THR A 292 -38.32 -12.26 -38.23
CA THR A 292 -37.69 -13.28 -39.08
C THR A 292 -36.92 -14.29 -38.24
N MET A 293 -36.76 -15.52 -38.78
CA MET A 293 -35.92 -16.55 -38.14
C MET A 293 -34.47 -16.11 -37.99
N GLU A 294 -33.93 -15.35 -38.96
CA GLU A 294 -32.59 -14.74 -38.87
C GLU A 294 -32.52 -13.76 -37.70
N GLY A 295 -33.53 -12.90 -37.50
CA GLY A 295 -33.63 -11.98 -36.37
C GLY A 295 -33.63 -12.70 -35.03
N LEU A 296 -34.38 -13.80 -34.91
CA LEU A 296 -34.39 -14.62 -33.70
C LEU A 296 -33.00 -15.20 -33.40
N LEU A 297 -32.32 -15.75 -34.40
CA LEU A 297 -30.97 -16.29 -34.23
C LEU A 297 -29.97 -15.21 -33.80
N ILE A 298 -30.05 -13.99 -34.40
CA ILE A 298 -29.20 -12.85 -34.01
C ILE A 298 -29.43 -12.47 -32.55
N ILE A 299 -30.70 -12.30 -32.14
CA ILE A 299 -31.05 -11.90 -30.77
C ILE A 299 -30.61 -12.96 -29.76
N LEU A 300 -30.78 -14.24 -30.08
CA LEU A 300 -30.35 -15.32 -29.18
C LEU A 300 -28.84 -15.37 -29.01
N MET A 301 -28.10 -15.25 -30.10
CA MET A 301 -26.64 -15.37 -30.07
C MET A 301 -25.99 -14.09 -29.51
N ALA A 302 -26.39 -12.91 -29.99
CA ALA A 302 -25.84 -11.64 -29.55
C ALA A 302 -26.40 -11.20 -28.19
N GLY A 303 -27.64 -11.61 -27.87
CA GLY A 303 -28.28 -11.31 -26.59
C GLY A 303 -27.56 -11.87 -25.37
N THR A 304 -26.86 -13.00 -25.53
CA THR A 304 -26.05 -13.55 -24.44
C THR A 304 -24.85 -12.65 -24.07
N GLU A 305 -24.37 -11.83 -24.99
CA GLU A 305 -23.29 -10.86 -24.74
C GLU A 305 -23.71 -9.73 -23.78
N ILE A 306 -25.02 -9.45 -23.61
CA ILE A 306 -25.51 -8.39 -22.70
C ILE A 306 -25.15 -8.71 -21.24
N PHE A 307 -25.05 -10.00 -20.86
CA PHE A 307 -24.75 -10.45 -19.51
C PHE A 307 -23.23 -10.58 -19.26
N ARG A 308 -22.41 -10.61 -20.30
CA ARG A 308 -20.97 -10.81 -20.19
C ARG A 308 -20.27 -9.69 -19.38
N PRO A 309 -20.46 -8.39 -19.68
CA PRO A 309 -19.84 -7.29 -18.91
C PRO A 309 -20.24 -7.30 -17.43
N LEU A 310 -21.47 -7.77 -17.13
CA LEU A 310 -21.98 -7.89 -15.76
C LEU A 310 -21.28 -9.02 -15.00
N ARG A 311 -21.04 -10.16 -15.66
CA ARG A 311 -20.25 -11.26 -15.08
C ARG A 311 -18.79 -10.86 -14.85
N ASP A 312 -18.20 -10.17 -15.83
CA ASP A 312 -16.81 -9.69 -15.74
C ASP A 312 -16.67 -8.65 -14.62
N LEU A 313 -17.64 -7.73 -14.46
CA LEU A 313 -17.67 -6.77 -13.34
C LEU A 313 -17.69 -7.49 -11.99
N ARG A 314 -18.51 -8.52 -11.85
CA ARG A 314 -18.57 -9.31 -10.60
C ARG A 314 -17.21 -9.93 -10.27
N GLY A 315 -16.46 -10.41 -11.28
CA GLY A 315 -15.12 -10.97 -11.11
C GLY A 315 -14.11 -9.98 -10.51
N VAL A 316 -14.26 -8.69 -10.84
CA VAL A 316 -13.35 -7.63 -10.37
C VAL A 316 -13.91 -6.78 -9.22
N LEU A 317 -15.16 -6.99 -8.81
CA LEU A 317 -15.83 -6.19 -7.77
C LEU A 317 -15.10 -6.27 -6.42
N HIS A 318 -14.68 -7.47 -6.02
CA HIS A 318 -13.93 -7.68 -4.78
C HIS A 318 -12.59 -6.94 -4.80
N GLN A 319 -11.90 -6.94 -5.94
CA GLN A 319 -10.66 -6.19 -6.14
C GLN A 319 -10.90 -4.68 -6.05
N GLY A 320 -12.05 -4.21 -6.55
CA GLY A 320 -12.48 -2.82 -6.41
C GLY A 320 -12.62 -2.39 -4.95
N MET A 321 -13.26 -3.20 -4.11
CA MET A 321 -13.41 -2.93 -2.66
C MET A 321 -12.08 -2.92 -1.92
N ILE A 322 -11.18 -3.85 -2.26
CA ILE A 322 -9.84 -3.91 -1.67
C ILE A 322 -9.03 -2.67 -2.07
N GLY A 323 -9.09 -2.26 -3.34
CA GLY A 323 -8.44 -1.06 -3.83
C GLY A 323 -8.93 0.21 -3.14
N GLN A 324 -10.23 0.32 -2.86
CA GLN A 324 -10.79 1.44 -2.10
C GLN A 324 -10.25 1.49 -0.67
N SER A 325 -10.22 0.36 0.05
CA SER A 325 -9.62 0.29 1.39
C SER A 325 -8.12 0.63 1.38
N ALA A 326 -7.43 0.29 0.31
CA ALA A 326 -6.02 0.65 0.13
C ALA A 326 -5.86 2.17 -0.07
N ALA A 327 -6.75 2.78 -0.86
CA ALA A 327 -6.76 4.22 -1.07
C ALA A 327 -6.96 5.00 0.24
N ASP A 328 -7.86 4.54 1.12
CA ASP A 328 -8.09 5.16 2.42
C ASP A 328 -6.81 5.15 3.28
N ARG A 329 -6.09 4.02 3.31
CA ARG A 329 -4.80 3.92 4.02
C ARG A 329 -3.73 4.82 3.42
N ILE A 330 -3.62 4.87 2.10
CA ILE A 330 -2.68 5.72 1.38
C ILE A 330 -3.00 7.20 1.63
N ASN A 331 -4.27 7.61 1.56
CA ASN A 331 -4.69 8.97 1.84
C ASN A 331 -4.41 9.35 3.30
N THR A 332 -4.65 8.45 4.26
CA THR A 332 -4.31 8.68 5.67
C THR A 332 -2.81 8.97 5.85
N LEU A 333 -1.95 8.27 5.10
CA LEU A 333 -0.50 8.50 5.14
C LEU A 333 -0.11 9.82 4.44
N LEU A 334 -0.73 10.14 3.30
CA LEU A 334 -0.47 11.38 2.58
C LEU A 334 -0.98 12.63 3.34
N ASP A 335 -2.10 12.49 4.06
CA ASP A 335 -2.71 13.55 4.87
C ASP A 335 -2.08 13.65 6.28
N ALA A 336 -1.24 12.69 6.67
CA ALA A 336 -0.58 12.69 7.99
C ALA A 336 0.26 13.96 8.15
N GLN A 337 0.19 14.57 9.33
CA GLN A 337 0.99 15.75 9.66
C GLN A 337 2.29 15.33 10.35
N SER A 338 3.38 16.01 10.01
CA SER A 338 4.64 15.86 10.73
C SER A 338 4.52 16.48 12.13
N ASP A 339 5.06 15.80 13.15
CA ASP A 339 5.14 16.34 14.51
C ASP A 339 6.13 17.51 14.60
N VAL A 340 6.97 17.69 13.58
CA VAL A 340 7.96 18.75 13.48
C VAL A 340 7.55 19.72 12.38
N GLN A 341 7.10 20.90 12.76
CA GLN A 341 6.83 21.99 11.82
C GLN A 341 8.09 22.82 11.63
N SER A 342 8.53 22.96 10.38
CA SER A 342 9.65 23.85 10.08
C SER A 342 9.11 25.26 9.89
N ASP A 343 9.40 26.16 10.83
CA ASP A 343 9.21 27.61 10.67
C ASP A 343 10.31 28.25 9.77
N ALA A 344 11.28 27.43 9.33
CA ALA A 344 12.32 27.88 8.42
C ALA A 344 11.71 28.17 7.04
N PRO A 345 11.97 29.34 6.45
CA PRO A 345 11.53 29.65 5.09
C PRO A 345 12.07 28.58 4.12
N SER A 346 11.17 28.07 3.26
CA SER A 346 11.54 27.17 2.15
C SER A 346 12.53 27.90 1.23
N GLY A 347 13.83 27.63 1.40
CA GLY A 347 14.88 28.33 0.69
C GLY A 347 16.14 28.59 1.53
N GLY A 348 16.29 27.77 2.61
CA GLY A 348 17.50 27.65 3.44
C GLY A 348 18.34 28.91 3.58
N GLN A 349 18.38 29.50 4.77
CA GLN A 349 19.52 30.37 5.06
C GLN A 349 20.81 29.59 4.79
N PRO A 350 21.83 30.22 4.16
CA PRO A 350 23.05 29.51 3.81
C PRO A 350 23.65 28.85 5.06
N TRP A 351 24.29 27.68 4.85
CA TRP A 351 25.06 26.95 5.84
C TRP A 351 25.81 27.93 6.75
N ILE A 352 25.49 27.92 8.04
CA ILE A 352 26.11 28.80 9.00
C ILE A 352 27.34 28.05 9.51
N ALA A 353 28.45 28.19 8.78
CA ALA A 353 29.75 27.61 9.12
C ALA A 353 30.34 28.09 10.46
N ASP A 354 29.80 29.19 11.00
CA ASP A 354 30.36 29.88 12.18
C ASP A 354 29.53 29.72 13.47
N LEU A 355 28.56 28.79 13.52
CA LEU A 355 27.86 28.52 14.78
C LEU A 355 28.80 27.82 15.76
N ARG A 356 29.07 28.47 16.90
CA ARG A 356 29.75 27.81 18.02
C ARG A 356 28.97 26.57 18.42
N PRO A 357 29.60 25.40 18.60
CA PRO A 357 28.92 24.17 18.94
C PRO A 357 28.52 24.10 20.45
N GLU A 358 27.92 25.17 20.95
CA GLU A 358 27.36 25.25 22.30
C GLU A 358 25.92 24.76 22.28
N ILE A 359 25.52 23.91 23.23
CA ILE A 359 24.18 23.37 23.36
C ILE A 359 23.53 23.93 24.62
N THR A 360 22.33 24.51 24.51
CA THR A 360 21.58 25.03 25.65
C THR A 360 20.13 24.51 25.62
N PHE A 361 19.69 23.95 26.73
CA PHE A 361 18.30 23.63 27.04
C PHE A 361 17.81 24.66 28.07
N GLU A 362 16.70 25.37 27.75
CA GLU A 362 16.12 26.42 28.60
C GLU A 362 14.66 26.07 28.92
N ASP A 363 14.37 25.74 30.16
CA ASP A 363 13.01 25.40 30.69
C ASP A 363 12.24 24.42 29.80
N VAL A 364 12.92 23.41 29.29
CA VAL A 364 12.36 22.45 28.32
C VAL A 364 11.39 21.51 29.00
N ALA A 365 10.12 21.52 28.53
CA ALA A 365 9.12 20.52 28.85
C ALA A 365 8.72 19.77 27.58
N PHE A 366 8.55 18.45 27.70
CA PHE A 366 8.15 17.58 26.60
C PHE A 366 7.38 16.36 27.06
N ALA A 367 6.29 16.04 26.36
CA ALA A 367 5.50 14.81 26.51
C ALA A 367 5.34 14.11 25.16
N TYR A 368 5.51 12.81 25.13
CA TYR A 368 5.25 12.03 23.92
C TYR A 368 3.75 12.00 23.58
N PRO A 369 3.35 12.17 22.30
CA PRO A 369 1.95 12.04 21.88
C PRO A 369 1.35 10.72 22.35
N GLY A 370 0.17 10.77 23.00
CA GLY A 370 -0.56 9.59 23.46
C GLY A 370 -0.04 8.93 24.75
N ARG A 371 1.03 9.40 25.37
CA ARG A 371 1.49 8.95 26.69
C ARG A 371 0.99 9.88 27.80
N ARG A 372 0.65 9.29 28.96
CA ARG A 372 0.33 10.05 30.16
C ARG A 372 1.65 10.39 30.88
N GLY A 373 1.94 11.67 31.03
CA GLY A 373 3.10 12.20 31.74
C GLY A 373 4.16 12.82 30.84
N GLU A 374 4.80 13.86 31.39
CA GLU A 374 5.91 14.56 30.73
C GLU A 374 7.19 13.74 30.85
N ALA A 375 7.95 13.65 29.77
CA ALA A 375 9.28 13.06 29.78
C ALA A 375 10.31 14.02 30.41
N HIS A 376 10.07 15.32 30.25
CA HIS A 376 10.81 16.41 30.90
C HIS A 376 9.84 17.50 31.33
N ALA A 377 10.09 18.10 32.50
CA ALA A 377 9.29 19.16 33.11
C ALA A 377 10.21 20.29 33.59
N GLY A 378 10.68 21.15 32.64
CA GLY A 378 11.54 22.29 32.99
C GLY A 378 13.04 21.96 33.00
N LEU A 379 13.52 21.13 32.07
CA LEU A 379 14.93 20.76 31.94
C LEU A 379 15.75 21.96 31.45
N SER A 380 16.80 22.34 32.23
CA SER A 380 17.71 23.44 31.90
C SER A 380 19.16 23.06 32.16
N PHE A 381 20.00 23.14 31.14
CA PHE A 381 21.45 22.96 31.24
C PHE A 381 22.15 23.52 29.99
N THR A 382 23.45 23.76 30.11
CA THR A 382 24.29 24.22 29.00
C THR A 382 25.52 23.34 28.90
N VAL A 383 25.94 23.05 27.67
CA VAL A 383 27.23 22.41 27.34
C VAL A 383 28.02 23.40 26.51
N ALA A 384 29.11 23.90 27.06
CA ALA A 384 29.96 24.87 26.39
C ALA A 384 30.68 24.25 25.15
N ALA A 385 31.08 25.08 24.22
CA ALA A 385 31.81 24.62 23.04
C ALA A 385 33.10 23.87 23.44
N GLY A 386 33.26 22.63 22.99
CA GLY A 386 34.41 21.77 23.31
C GLY A 386 34.32 21.07 24.69
N GLU A 387 33.27 21.29 25.44
CA GLU A 387 33.02 20.63 26.74
C GLU A 387 32.46 19.22 26.56
N THR A 388 32.83 18.31 27.49
CA THR A 388 32.24 16.99 27.60
C THR A 388 31.39 16.91 28.84
N VAL A 389 30.08 16.68 28.67
CA VAL A 389 29.09 16.59 29.75
C VAL A 389 28.44 15.21 29.78
N GLY A 390 28.45 14.58 30.97
CA GLY A 390 27.73 13.32 31.21
C GLY A 390 26.34 13.56 31.79
N VAL A 391 25.32 12.99 31.15
CA VAL A 391 23.92 12.99 31.65
C VAL A 391 23.64 11.64 32.27
N VAL A 392 23.48 11.60 33.60
CA VAL A 392 23.24 10.39 34.38
C VAL A 392 21.83 10.37 34.93
N GLY A 393 21.27 9.18 35.10
CA GLY A 393 19.93 9.02 35.67
C GLY A 393 19.41 7.59 35.51
N PRO A 394 18.35 7.20 36.22
CA PRO A 394 17.77 5.87 36.14
C PRO A 394 17.20 5.57 34.73
N SER A 395 16.94 4.30 34.45
CA SER A 395 16.26 3.92 33.20
C SER A 395 14.87 4.59 33.18
N GLY A 396 14.50 5.13 32.02
CA GLY A 396 13.24 5.86 31.85
C GLY A 396 13.25 7.34 32.30
N ALA A 397 14.37 7.87 32.83
CA ALA A 397 14.50 9.29 33.21
C ALA A 397 14.46 10.29 32.04
N GLY A 398 14.29 9.83 30.80
CA GLY A 398 14.24 10.69 29.62
C GLY A 398 15.57 10.98 28.95
N LYS A 399 16.67 10.32 29.32
CA LYS A 399 18.01 10.56 28.71
C LYS A 399 17.99 10.53 27.18
N SER A 400 17.48 9.47 26.57
CA SER A 400 17.36 9.36 25.11
C SER A 400 16.35 10.37 24.52
N THR A 401 15.46 10.96 25.33
CA THR A 401 14.58 12.04 24.89
C THR A 401 15.37 13.32 24.63
N ILE A 402 16.42 13.61 25.40
CA ILE A 402 17.33 14.73 25.16
C ILE A 402 17.94 14.65 23.76
N LEU A 403 18.45 13.46 23.39
CA LEU A 403 18.99 13.21 22.04
C LEU A 403 17.93 13.46 20.97
N ARG A 404 16.70 12.94 21.14
CA ARG A 404 15.61 13.10 20.17
C ARG A 404 15.21 14.57 19.98
N LEU A 405 15.19 15.36 21.07
CA LEU A 405 14.91 16.78 21.01
C LEU A 405 16.06 17.55 20.36
N LEU A 406 17.32 17.22 20.68
CA LEU A 406 18.50 17.83 20.07
C LEU A 406 18.57 17.59 18.56
N LEU A 407 18.22 16.38 18.11
CA LEU A 407 18.12 16.02 16.68
C LEU A 407 16.89 16.59 15.99
N ARG A 408 16.06 17.30 16.74
CA ARG A 408 14.78 17.80 16.28
C ARG A 408 13.96 16.69 15.62
N GLN A 409 13.87 15.53 16.29
CA GLN A 409 12.89 14.49 15.94
C GLN A 409 11.51 14.85 16.47
N HIS A 410 11.44 15.58 17.59
CA HIS A 410 10.24 16.18 18.16
C HIS A 410 10.55 17.62 18.52
N ASP A 411 9.54 18.49 18.46
CA ASP A 411 9.62 19.84 19.00
C ASP A 411 9.22 19.85 20.48
N VAL A 412 9.81 20.74 21.27
CA VAL A 412 9.51 20.89 22.69
C VAL A 412 8.11 21.46 22.90
N THR A 413 7.41 21.01 23.94
CA THR A 413 6.09 21.54 24.31
C THR A 413 6.21 22.95 24.92
N ARG A 414 7.26 23.19 25.71
CA ARG A 414 7.60 24.47 26.32
C ARG A 414 9.11 24.60 26.42
N GLY A 415 9.60 25.83 26.48
CA GLY A 415 11.03 26.14 26.52
C GLY A 415 11.68 26.15 25.16
N THR A 416 13.02 26.15 25.14
CA THR A 416 13.81 26.21 23.91
C THR A 416 15.05 25.32 23.98
N VAL A 417 15.42 24.74 22.83
CA VAL A 417 16.71 24.09 22.61
C VAL A 417 17.50 24.94 21.63
N ARG A 418 18.73 25.32 21.99
CA ARG A 418 19.57 26.18 21.17
C ARG A 418 20.90 25.52 20.83
N ILE A 419 21.39 25.78 19.65
CA ILE A 419 22.77 25.48 19.23
C ILE A 419 23.42 26.79 18.81
N GLY A 420 24.55 27.15 19.45
CA GLY A 420 25.25 28.42 19.20
C GLY A 420 24.38 29.65 19.44
N GLY A 421 23.53 29.61 20.46
CA GLY A 421 22.58 30.66 20.82
C GLY A 421 21.33 30.77 19.94
N ARG A 422 21.20 29.96 18.87
CA ARG A 422 20.01 29.95 17.99
C ARG A 422 19.05 28.82 18.34
N ASP A 423 17.76 29.13 18.39
CA ASP A 423 16.71 28.14 18.58
C ASP A 423 16.69 27.17 17.38
N ILE A 424 16.80 25.87 17.62
CA ILE A 424 16.81 24.84 16.57
C ILE A 424 15.53 24.81 15.74
N ARG A 425 14.40 25.37 16.22
CA ARG A 425 13.15 25.48 15.47
C ARG A 425 13.24 26.44 14.30
N THR A 426 14.13 27.44 14.39
CA THR A 426 14.37 28.44 13.33
C THR A 426 15.38 27.97 12.28
N LEU A 427 16.04 26.83 12.52
CA LEU A 427 17.02 26.22 11.62
C LEU A 427 16.39 25.10 10.79
N ASP A 428 16.92 24.86 9.59
CA ASP A 428 16.58 23.67 8.83
C ASP A 428 16.98 22.40 9.62
N PRO A 429 16.10 21.43 9.82
CA PRO A 429 16.42 20.16 10.48
C PRO A 429 17.62 19.42 9.88
N ALA A 430 17.86 19.54 8.57
CA ALA A 430 19.02 18.95 7.91
C ALA A 430 20.32 19.62 8.36
N GLN A 431 20.32 20.95 8.55
CA GLN A 431 21.47 21.70 9.07
C GLN A 431 21.75 21.33 10.53
N VAL A 432 20.71 21.27 11.39
CA VAL A 432 20.87 20.85 12.79
C VAL A 432 21.49 19.45 12.87
N ARG A 433 20.93 18.50 12.12
CA ARG A 433 21.47 17.13 12.06
C ARG A 433 22.85 17.07 11.43
N GLY A 434 23.17 17.99 10.51
CA GLY A 434 24.50 18.15 9.91
C GLY A 434 25.59 18.44 10.93
N MET A 435 25.26 19.18 11.99
CA MET A 435 26.21 19.58 13.06
C MET A 435 26.42 18.46 14.12
N ILE A 436 25.69 17.36 14.08
CA ILE A 436 25.68 16.35 15.14
C ILE A 436 26.12 15.00 14.59
N SER A 437 27.11 14.40 15.20
CA SER A 437 27.46 12.97 15.07
C SER A 437 26.89 12.18 16.25
N ILE A 438 26.47 10.96 16.00
CA ILE A 438 25.87 10.09 17.01
C ILE A 438 26.54 8.73 17.00
N VAL A 439 26.84 8.21 18.19
CA VAL A 439 27.09 6.79 18.43
C VAL A 439 25.96 6.27 19.31
N ALA A 440 25.01 5.59 18.69
CA ALA A 440 23.80 5.10 19.38
C ALA A 440 24.06 3.78 20.10
N GLN A 441 23.24 3.49 21.11
CA GLN A 441 23.24 2.23 21.86
C GLN A 441 23.05 1.02 20.91
N ASP A 442 21.98 1.08 20.10
CA ASP A 442 21.71 0.07 19.07
C ASP A 442 22.26 0.54 17.73
N THR A 443 23.44 0.06 17.38
CA THR A 443 24.07 0.37 16.09
C THR A 443 23.34 -0.31 14.95
N THR A 444 22.61 0.46 14.14
CA THR A 444 21.96 -0.01 12.92
C THR A 444 22.96 0.01 11.75
N LEU A 445 23.18 -1.16 11.15
CA LEU A 445 23.87 -1.31 9.87
C LEU A 445 22.86 -1.69 8.79
N PHE A 446 23.04 -1.10 7.60
CA PHE A 446 22.18 -1.38 6.45
C PHE A 446 22.74 -2.52 5.61
N ASP A 447 21.86 -3.26 4.94
CA ASP A 447 22.30 -4.27 3.98
C ASP A 447 23.11 -3.61 2.87
N GLY A 448 24.29 -4.15 2.62
CA GLY A 448 25.28 -3.59 1.71
C GLY A 448 26.70 -3.94 2.13
N THR A 449 27.67 -3.22 1.58
CA THR A 449 29.08 -3.39 1.93
C THR A 449 29.44 -2.60 3.20
N ILE A 450 30.59 -2.93 3.80
CA ILE A 450 31.14 -2.12 4.90
C ILE A 450 31.44 -0.69 4.42
N ALA A 451 31.98 -0.55 3.21
CA ALA A 451 32.25 0.77 2.60
C ALA A 451 30.97 1.61 2.47
N ASP A 452 29.87 1.02 1.98
CA ASP A 452 28.57 1.71 1.87
C ASP A 452 28.11 2.20 3.24
N ASN A 453 28.26 1.34 4.25
CA ASN A 453 27.89 1.68 5.61
C ASN A 453 28.76 2.77 6.23
N LEU A 454 30.04 2.82 5.96
CA LEU A 454 30.93 3.88 6.42
C LEU A 454 30.61 5.23 5.73
N ARG A 455 30.37 5.21 4.42
CA ARG A 455 30.00 6.40 3.62
C ARG A 455 28.67 7.05 3.99
N LEU A 456 27.82 6.37 4.78
CA LEU A 456 26.65 7.05 5.38
C LEU A 456 27.06 8.25 6.27
N GLY A 457 28.26 8.24 6.85
CA GLY A 457 28.79 9.40 7.58
C GLY A 457 29.08 10.59 6.66
N ARG A 458 29.72 10.32 5.51
CA ARG A 458 30.05 11.31 4.47
C ARG A 458 30.06 10.61 3.09
N PRO A 459 29.04 10.80 2.25
CA PRO A 459 28.90 10.09 0.97
C PRO A 459 30.06 10.29 0.00
N ASP A 460 30.66 11.50 0.00
CA ASP A 460 31.73 11.89 -0.91
C ASP A 460 33.12 11.57 -0.37
N ALA A 461 33.24 10.83 0.74
CA ALA A 461 34.54 10.48 1.33
C ALA A 461 35.33 9.56 0.40
N SER A 462 36.60 9.89 0.22
CA SER A 462 37.56 9.04 -0.49
C SER A 462 37.85 7.74 0.27
N ASP A 463 38.38 6.76 -0.42
CA ASP A 463 38.77 5.49 0.22
C ASP A 463 39.85 5.71 1.29
N ALA A 464 40.77 6.65 1.08
CA ALA A 464 41.82 7.00 2.04
C ALA A 464 41.24 7.60 3.35
N GLU A 465 40.26 8.52 3.25
CA GLU A 465 39.58 9.11 4.41
C GLU A 465 38.74 8.04 5.15
N MET A 466 38.07 7.17 4.41
CA MET A 466 37.30 6.06 4.98
C MET A 466 38.21 5.10 5.74
N GLU A 467 39.38 4.72 5.17
CA GLU A 467 40.38 3.90 5.86
C GLU A 467 40.97 4.59 7.09
N ALA A 468 41.25 5.87 7.00
CA ALA A 468 41.78 6.67 8.14
C ALA A 468 40.77 6.67 9.30
N ALA A 469 39.46 6.89 9.02
CA ALA A 469 38.41 6.84 10.01
C ALA A 469 38.27 5.43 10.61
N ALA A 470 38.35 4.39 9.80
CA ALA A 470 38.30 3.00 10.26
C ALA A 470 39.52 2.63 11.13
N ARG A 471 40.71 3.13 10.81
CA ARG A 471 41.91 2.97 11.66
C ARG A 471 41.77 3.68 13.00
N ALA A 472 41.29 4.93 12.99
CA ALA A 472 41.03 5.68 14.19
C ALA A 472 39.99 5.05 15.12
N ALA A 473 38.99 4.37 14.52
CA ALA A 473 37.97 3.58 15.23
C ALA A 473 38.43 2.16 15.61
N ASN A 474 39.68 1.81 15.41
CA ASN A 474 40.18 0.44 15.60
C ASN A 474 39.39 -0.65 14.82
N ALA A 475 38.79 -0.23 13.67
CA ALA A 475 37.98 -1.12 12.83
C ALA A 475 38.74 -1.74 11.65
N HIS A 476 39.78 -1.08 11.14
CA HIS A 476 40.52 -1.48 9.94
C HIS A 476 41.04 -2.92 9.99
N GLY A 477 41.58 -3.36 11.13
CA GLY A 477 42.17 -4.70 11.27
C GLY A 477 41.16 -5.82 11.04
N PHE A 478 39.98 -5.75 11.65
CA PHE A 478 38.96 -6.78 11.42
C PHE A 478 38.32 -6.67 10.03
N ILE A 479 38.18 -5.44 9.48
CA ILE A 479 37.61 -5.24 8.14
C ILE A 479 38.50 -5.90 7.08
N THR A 480 39.81 -5.67 7.14
CA THR A 480 40.78 -6.25 6.20
C THR A 480 40.95 -7.76 6.35
N ALA A 481 40.64 -8.32 7.53
CA ALA A 481 40.63 -9.76 7.77
C ALA A 481 39.40 -10.47 7.15
N LEU A 482 38.37 -9.75 6.76
CA LEU A 482 37.22 -10.30 6.04
C LEU A 482 37.59 -10.64 4.58
N PRO A 483 37.01 -11.69 3.96
CA PRO A 483 37.36 -12.11 2.61
C PRO A 483 37.26 -11.05 1.52
N GLY A 484 36.35 -10.08 1.67
CA GLY A 484 36.16 -8.95 0.73
C GLY A 484 36.64 -7.59 1.26
N GLY A 485 37.32 -7.56 2.45
CA GLY A 485 37.71 -6.30 3.07
C GLY A 485 36.56 -5.32 3.22
N TYR A 486 36.76 -4.07 2.80
CA TYR A 486 35.72 -3.03 2.79
C TYR A 486 34.54 -3.33 1.85
N GLY A 487 34.73 -4.19 0.83
CA GLY A 487 33.67 -4.67 -0.07
C GLY A 487 32.87 -5.86 0.50
N SER A 488 33.17 -6.34 1.72
CA SER A 488 32.41 -7.41 2.35
C SER A 488 30.97 -6.99 2.62
N ARG A 489 30.00 -7.82 2.21
CA ARG A 489 28.58 -7.63 2.52
C ARG A 489 28.28 -8.08 3.93
N ILE A 490 27.53 -7.28 4.66
CA ILE A 490 27.25 -7.50 6.09
C ILE A 490 25.82 -7.96 6.39
N GLY A 491 24.97 -8.07 5.38
CA GLY A 491 23.60 -8.53 5.53
C GLY A 491 22.71 -7.59 6.36
N GLU A 492 21.45 -8.00 6.51
CA GLU A 492 20.45 -7.23 7.24
C GLU A 492 20.88 -7.02 8.71
N ARG A 493 20.85 -5.76 9.17
CA ARG A 493 21.26 -5.33 10.52
C ARG A 493 22.68 -5.75 10.94
N GLY A 494 23.55 -6.06 9.99
CA GLY A 494 24.91 -6.47 10.29
C GLY A 494 25.00 -7.82 11.01
N ALA A 495 24.12 -8.78 10.67
CA ALA A 495 24.00 -10.08 11.31
C ALA A 495 25.30 -10.91 11.30
N THR A 496 26.21 -10.63 10.36
CA THR A 496 27.50 -11.31 10.24
C THR A 496 28.60 -10.77 11.15
N LEU A 497 28.36 -9.64 11.85
CA LEU A 497 29.33 -8.94 12.68
C LEU A 497 29.01 -9.10 14.17
N SER A 498 30.07 -9.14 15.02
CA SER A 498 29.91 -9.08 16.47
C SER A 498 29.41 -7.70 16.93
N GLY A 499 28.85 -7.58 18.15
CA GLY A 499 28.42 -6.32 18.74
C GLY A 499 29.51 -5.26 18.73
N GLY A 500 30.72 -5.60 19.18
CA GLY A 500 31.86 -4.71 19.19
C GLY A 500 32.37 -4.31 17.80
N GLN A 501 32.22 -5.18 16.78
CA GLN A 501 32.53 -4.82 15.39
C GLN A 501 31.54 -3.81 14.84
N ARG A 502 30.23 -4.02 15.10
CA ARG A 502 29.19 -3.04 14.71
C ARG A 502 29.42 -1.68 15.36
N GLN A 503 29.76 -1.66 16.65
CA GLN A 503 30.05 -0.43 17.40
C GLN A 503 31.24 0.34 16.80
N ARG A 504 32.33 -0.36 16.46
CA ARG A 504 33.51 0.28 15.82
C ARG A 504 33.21 0.84 14.45
N ILE A 505 32.31 0.24 13.68
CA ILE A 505 31.81 0.82 12.42
C ILE A 505 31.00 2.09 12.70
N ALA A 506 30.15 2.13 13.74
CA ALA A 506 29.42 3.33 14.12
C ALA A 506 30.35 4.47 14.54
N ILE A 507 31.40 4.17 15.29
CA ILE A 507 32.43 5.16 15.66
C ILE A 507 33.16 5.65 14.41
N ALA A 508 33.53 4.77 13.48
CA ALA A 508 34.16 5.15 12.22
C ALA A 508 33.24 6.06 11.36
N ARG A 509 31.93 5.81 11.34
CA ARG A 509 30.96 6.72 10.71
C ARG A 509 30.98 8.11 11.35
N ALA A 510 30.98 8.17 12.69
CA ALA A 510 31.00 9.43 13.42
C ALA A 510 32.30 10.22 13.18
N LEU A 511 33.45 9.52 13.12
CA LEU A 511 34.73 10.10 12.76
C LEU A 511 34.74 10.63 11.32
N LEU A 512 34.21 9.85 10.37
CA LEU A 512 34.16 10.22 8.95
C LEU A 512 33.24 11.41 8.70
N ARG A 513 32.14 11.53 9.47
CA ARG A 513 31.21 12.66 9.43
C ARG A 513 31.85 13.97 9.89
N ASP A 514 32.74 13.88 10.89
CA ASP A 514 33.49 14.99 11.46
C ASP A 514 32.65 16.19 11.90
N ALA A 515 31.50 15.93 12.56
CA ALA A 515 30.61 16.95 13.06
C ALA A 515 31.14 17.58 14.38
N PRO A 516 30.89 18.89 14.64
CA PRO A 516 31.40 19.62 15.81
C PRO A 516 30.73 19.21 17.14
N ILE A 517 29.54 18.63 17.08
CA ILE A 517 28.79 18.09 18.24
C ILE A 517 28.77 16.58 18.17
N LEU A 518 29.06 15.93 19.29
CA LEU A 518 29.01 14.48 19.43
C LEU A 518 28.02 14.07 20.52
N VAL A 519 27.16 13.08 20.23
CA VAL A 519 26.32 12.45 21.23
C VAL A 519 26.64 10.97 21.31
N LEU A 520 26.95 10.50 22.51
CA LEU A 520 27.20 9.09 22.83
C LEU A 520 26.03 8.58 23.66
N ASP A 521 25.20 7.68 23.12
CA ASP A 521 24.07 7.09 23.83
C ASP A 521 24.41 5.65 24.25
N GLU A 522 24.75 5.44 25.53
CA GLU A 522 25.13 4.18 26.14
C GLU A 522 26.14 3.35 25.29
N ALA A 523 27.13 4.04 24.73
CA ALA A 523 28.04 3.50 23.72
C ALA A 523 28.90 2.29 24.19
N LEU A 524 28.89 1.93 25.47
CA LEU A 524 29.66 0.83 26.05
C LEU A 524 28.79 -0.28 26.65
N SER A 525 27.46 -0.17 26.67
CA SER A 525 26.58 -1.01 27.47
C SER A 525 26.43 -2.48 26.98
N ALA A 526 26.91 -2.82 25.77
CA ALA A 526 26.70 -4.14 25.17
C ALA A 526 28.01 -4.78 24.64
N VAL A 527 29.14 -4.47 25.24
CA VAL A 527 30.46 -4.85 24.74
C VAL A 527 31.17 -5.78 25.71
N ASP A 528 31.85 -6.83 25.19
CA ASP A 528 32.70 -7.73 25.96
C ASP A 528 33.93 -6.96 26.51
N ALA A 529 34.41 -7.34 27.68
CA ALA A 529 35.54 -6.68 28.37
C ALA A 529 36.81 -6.52 27.50
N GLU A 530 37.08 -7.44 26.60
CA GLU A 530 38.21 -7.38 25.66
C GLU A 530 38.05 -6.26 24.60
N ASN A 531 36.82 -6.04 24.14
CA ASN A 531 36.49 -4.99 23.16
C ASN A 531 36.28 -3.63 23.82
N GLU A 532 35.97 -3.56 25.13
CA GLU A 532 35.70 -2.35 25.86
C GLU A 532 36.86 -1.37 25.80
N VAL A 533 38.08 -1.83 26.08
CA VAL A 533 39.31 -1.00 26.02
C VAL A 533 39.54 -0.44 24.61
N VAL A 534 39.36 -1.28 23.60
CA VAL A 534 39.57 -0.91 22.20
C VAL A 534 38.55 0.15 21.75
N ILE A 535 37.29 0.00 22.17
CA ILE A 535 36.20 0.95 21.87
C ILE A 535 36.39 2.24 22.65
N GLN A 536 36.79 2.15 23.93
CA GLN A 536 37.07 3.35 24.75
C GLN A 536 38.13 4.22 24.10
N GLN A 537 39.26 3.62 23.65
CA GLN A 537 40.29 4.37 22.92
C GLN A 537 39.79 5.03 21.65
N ALA A 538 38.87 4.38 20.92
CA ALA A 538 38.28 4.96 19.74
C ALA A 538 37.32 6.13 20.08
N LEU A 539 36.56 6.01 21.17
CA LEU A 539 35.68 7.07 21.67
C LEU A 539 36.50 8.27 22.18
N ASP A 540 37.61 8.04 22.93
CA ASP A 540 38.49 9.09 23.40
C ASP A 540 39.04 9.92 22.23
N ARG A 541 39.46 9.27 21.14
CA ARG A 541 39.88 9.97 19.90
C ARG A 541 38.73 10.73 19.24
N LEU A 542 37.53 10.15 19.24
CA LEU A 542 36.35 10.77 18.65
C LEU A 542 35.92 12.02 19.43
N MET A 543 36.08 12.08 20.76
CA MET A 543 35.73 13.23 21.60
C MET A 543 36.66 14.41 21.46
N ILE A 544 37.90 14.23 20.99
CA ILE A 544 38.90 15.31 20.90
C ILE A 544 38.38 16.48 20.04
N GLY A 545 38.33 17.66 20.62
CA GLY A 545 37.96 18.90 19.93
C GLY A 545 36.47 19.08 19.62
N ARG A 546 35.60 18.20 20.16
CA ARG A 546 34.15 18.25 19.94
C ARG A 546 33.40 18.53 21.23
N THR A 547 32.26 19.22 21.08
CA THR A 547 31.28 19.37 22.18
C THR A 547 30.58 18.03 22.35
N THR A 548 30.74 17.37 23.50
CA THR A 548 30.33 16.00 23.67
C THR A 548 29.24 15.86 24.74
N LEU A 549 28.17 15.19 24.42
CA LEU A 549 27.11 14.79 25.36
C LEU A 549 27.13 13.27 25.50
N ILE A 550 27.37 12.75 26.71
CA ILE A 550 27.38 11.33 27.05
C ILE A 550 26.12 11.00 27.84
N LEU A 551 25.27 10.11 27.32
CA LEU A 551 24.05 9.66 27.99
C LEU A 551 24.26 8.29 28.63
#